data_183f50a0b4302662b332a5697aca156f
#
_entry.id   183f50a0b4302662b332a5697aca156f
#
_cell.length_a   1.000
_cell.length_b   1.000
_cell.length_c   1.000
_cell.angle_alpha   90.00
_cell.angle_beta   90.00
_cell.angle_gamma   90.00
#
_symmetry.space_group_name_H-M   'P 1'
#
loop_
_entity.id
_entity.type
_entity.pdbx_description
1 polymer ?
#
loop_
_entity_poly.entity_id
_entity_poly.type
_entity_poly.pdbx_seq_one_letter_code
_entity_poly.pdbx_strand_id
1 'polypeptide(L)'
;MEQVSSRSWLRRSGSGANRRREAQPTTAAADRPLQFGSRKEVEYHLFLNFMPDSLLTMPARDERLQYGKSLREKVSRASQANWERPQRKESFLELLRESERGRIGNLLPIKAARMAASPFGFYRGAVPVMASDLSTLPSTGIYAQLCGDAHVHNLGAYEGQDERLIFDINDFDETIRGPWEWDVKRMAASLVLAGRESRNTEKECKVATLAFVESYRQAMRQFSKMPVVDLARHQVFRFMNVSPVLNVLRKAERATPAHNLEQLAEKRNGHWRFQDDKPLRFHVPPATAKLVVTGLRNYIDTLLPERQHWFSHYRVEDVAFRVVGTGSVGVRDYIVLMFSTVKNDPLFVQIKEEGPSAYTRYLPKSEVFLNQGQRVALGQRSMQVQSDIFLGWTSIEGRDYMVRQLRDHKAGIEDADLKGAGLVQYSQVCGELLAKGHARTSDPYAIAGYLGNSDKFDKAIAGFSIAYADQSTKDFEQYTRAIQAGRIRAAKLAPPKPAKSSKMKRAA
;
A
#
# COMPACT_ATOMS: atom_id res chain seq x y z
N MET A 1 0.98 -29.43 57.14
CA MET A 1 1.79 -30.64 57.00
C MET A 1 2.51 -30.51 55.69
N GLU A 2 3.75 -30.35 55.54
CA GLU A 2 5.05 -30.19 56.16
C GLU A 2 5.86 -29.39 55.16
N GLN A 3 6.40 -28.26 55.46
CA GLN A 3 7.63 -27.80 56.11
C GLN A 3 8.91 -28.59 55.75
N VAL A 4 9.96 -27.76 55.56
CA VAL A 4 11.39 -27.98 55.76
C VAL A 4 12.17 -28.05 54.44
N SER A 5 13.30 -27.37 54.20
CA SER A 5 14.07 -26.34 54.93
C SER A 5 15.22 -25.86 54.03
N SER A 6 15.68 -24.66 54.34
CA SER A 6 16.89 -23.95 53.93
C SER A 6 18.22 -24.66 54.19
N ARG A 7 19.26 -24.45 53.41
CA ARG A 7 20.64 -24.24 53.94
C ARG A 7 21.53 -23.38 53.00
N SER A 8 22.02 -22.36 53.62
CA SER A 8 23.11 -21.46 53.27
C SER A 8 24.48 -22.11 53.35
N TRP A 9 25.47 -21.68 52.56
CA TRP A 9 26.88 -21.69 52.96
C TRP A 9 27.57 -20.40 52.51
N LEU A 10 28.27 -19.81 53.52
CA LEU A 10 29.03 -18.59 53.54
C LEU A 10 30.53 -18.82 53.25
N ARG A 11 31.14 -17.85 52.57
CA ARG A 11 32.47 -17.26 52.74
C ARG A 11 33.73 -18.13 52.74
N ARG A 12 34.70 -17.71 51.93
CA ARG A 12 36.02 -17.25 52.48
C ARG A 12 36.77 -16.35 51.50
N SER A 13 37.37 -15.38 52.10
CA SER A 13 38.23 -14.30 51.67
C SER A 13 39.65 -14.77 51.35
N GLY A 14 40.39 -14.02 50.48
CA GLY A 14 41.82 -14.14 50.32
C GLY A 14 42.40 -12.92 49.57
N SER A 15 43.11 -12.09 50.30
CA SER A 15 43.83 -10.88 49.98
C SER A 15 45.08 -11.09 49.13
N GLY A 16 45.51 -10.10 48.32
CA GLY A 16 46.85 -10.08 47.71
C GLY A 16 47.12 -8.88 46.79
N ALA A 17 47.58 -7.82 47.36
CA ALA A 17 48.43 -6.69 46.96
C ALA A 17 48.93 -6.50 45.51
N ASN A 18 48.69 -5.28 45.03
CA ASN A 18 49.61 -4.26 44.48
C ASN A 18 50.71 -4.64 43.47
N ARG A 19 50.63 -4.05 42.25
CA ARG A 19 51.73 -3.23 41.65
C ARG A 19 51.22 -2.42 40.45
N ARG A 20 51.38 -1.11 40.58
CA ARG A 20 51.32 -0.13 39.48
C ARG A 20 52.42 -0.38 38.48
N ARG A 21 52.09 -0.28 37.16
CA ARG A 21 53.01 0.21 36.12
C ARG A 21 52.25 1.06 35.12
N GLU A 22 52.63 2.32 35.06
CA GLU A 22 52.33 3.28 34.01
C GLU A 22 52.89 2.77 32.66
N ALA A 23 52.18 2.91 31.59
CA ALA A 23 52.69 2.95 30.24
C ALA A 23 51.82 3.82 29.33
N GLN A 24 52.47 4.73 28.63
CA GLN A 24 52.00 5.78 27.77
C GLN A 24 51.29 5.25 26.49
N PRO A 25 50.56 6.16 25.73
CA PRO A 25 49.71 5.79 24.64
C PRO A 25 50.48 5.59 23.34
N THR A 26 50.19 4.53 22.61
CA THR A 26 50.59 4.37 21.20
C THR A 26 49.36 4.47 20.32
N THR A 27 49.38 5.48 19.46
CA THR A 27 48.54 5.67 18.29
C THR A 27 48.70 4.52 17.28
N ALA A 28 47.61 3.85 16.94
CA ALA A 28 47.40 3.23 15.63
C ALA A 28 45.91 2.86 15.51
N ALA A 29 45.16 3.72 14.85
CA ALA A 29 43.82 3.38 14.36
C ALA A 29 44.02 2.48 13.14
N ALA A 30 43.79 1.21 13.30
CA ALA A 30 43.65 0.29 12.18
C ALA A 30 42.14 0.14 11.90
N ASP A 31 41.80 0.45 10.67
CA ASP A 31 40.49 0.17 10.06
C ASP A 31 40.08 -1.28 10.33
N ARG A 32 39.07 -1.45 11.18
CA ARG A 32 38.33 -2.70 11.25
C ARG A 32 37.04 -2.49 10.41
N PRO A 33 36.77 -3.36 9.43
CA PRO A 33 35.50 -3.32 8.75
C PRO A 33 34.39 -3.56 9.77
N LEU A 34 33.38 -2.68 9.78
CA LEU A 34 32.16 -2.83 10.52
C LEU A 34 31.54 -4.18 10.16
N GLN A 35 31.59 -5.14 11.09
CA GLN A 35 30.78 -6.35 11.00
C GLN A 35 29.33 -5.88 11.16
N PHE A 36 28.59 -5.96 10.05
CA PHE A 36 27.15 -5.75 10.07
C PHE A 36 26.54 -6.76 11.03
N GLY A 37 25.87 -6.27 12.06
CA GLY A 37 25.05 -7.05 12.97
C GLY A 37 24.00 -7.86 12.21
N SER A 38 23.44 -8.87 12.84
CA SER A 38 22.48 -9.77 12.26
C SER A 38 21.33 -9.00 11.57
N ARG A 39 20.75 -9.56 10.50
CA ARG A 39 19.59 -8.98 9.77
C ARG A 39 18.48 -8.43 10.68
N LYS A 40 18.32 -8.98 11.87
CA LYS A 40 17.35 -8.50 12.89
C LYS A 40 17.68 -7.14 13.46
N GLU A 41 18.95 -6.76 13.59
CA GLU A 41 19.35 -5.44 14.10
C GLU A 41 19.11 -4.33 13.07
N VAL A 42 19.20 -4.62 11.78
CA VAL A 42 18.88 -3.65 10.71
C VAL A 42 17.39 -3.35 10.65
N GLU A 43 16.52 -4.33 10.92
CA GLU A 43 15.06 -4.10 11.00
C GLU A 43 14.66 -3.20 12.18
N TYR A 44 15.32 -3.34 13.34
CA TYR A 44 15.09 -2.49 14.50
C TYR A 44 15.57 -1.06 14.28
N HIS A 45 16.69 -0.85 13.60
CA HIS A 45 17.22 0.49 13.33
C HIS A 45 16.36 1.29 12.35
N LEU A 46 15.72 0.67 11.37
CA LEU A 46 14.79 1.36 10.46
C LEU A 46 13.53 1.87 11.17
N PHE A 47 13.08 1.18 12.22
CA PHE A 47 11.96 1.64 13.07
C PHE A 47 12.38 2.67 14.12
N LEU A 48 13.62 2.62 14.60
CA LEU A 48 14.12 3.52 15.65
C LEU A 48 14.40 4.94 15.17
N ASN A 49 14.61 5.16 13.87
CA ASN A 49 14.67 6.51 13.28
C ASN A 49 13.32 7.27 13.34
N PHE A 50 12.27 6.64 13.85
CA PHE A 50 10.98 7.25 14.16
C PHE A 50 10.87 7.80 15.58
N MET A 51 11.79 7.44 16.47
CA MET A 51 11.73 7.93 17.83
C MET A 51 12.53 9.22 17.96
N PRO A 52 11.99 10.27 18.60
CA PRO A 52 12.81 11.39 19.06
C PRO A 52 13.90 10.83 19.99
N ASP A 53 15.06 11.48 20.02
CA ASP A 53 16.26 11.06 20.74
C ASP A 53 16.03 10.77 22.25
N SER A 54 14.83 11.02 22.76
CA SER A 54 14.42 10.70 24.13
C SER A 54 12.89 10.60 24.24
N LEU A 55 12.40 9.48 24.77
CA LEU A 55 11.00 9.32 25.21
C LEU A 55 10.57 10.36 26.26
N LEU A 56 11.54 11.02 26.93
CA LEU A 56 11.32 12.01 27.96
C LEU A 56 11.05 13.43 27.44
N THR A 57 11.19 13.66 26.13
CA THR A 57 11.11 15.00 25.51
C THR A 57 9.99 15.15 24.47
N MET A 58 9.03 14.23 24.42
CA MET A 58 7.89 14.38 23.52
C MET A 58 7.07 15.62 23.91
N PRO A 59 6.88 16.57 22.98
CA PRO A 59 6.08 17.75 23.24
C PRO A 59 4.64 17.39 23.64
N ALA A 60 4.05 18.17 24.53
CA ALA A 60 2.68 17.97 24.94
C ALA A 60 1.71 18.04 23.76
N ARG A 61 0.56 17.37 23.89
CA ARG A 61 -0.48 17.34 22.85
C ARG A 61 -0.83 18.74 22.34
N ASP A 62 -1.00 19.70 23.24
CA ASP A 62 -1.41 21.06 22.89
C ASP A 62 -0.30 21.84 22.16
N GLU A 63 0.95 21.60 22.50
CA GLU A 63 2.11 22.14 21.77
C GLU A 63 2.15 21.62 20.33
N ARG A 64 1.91 20.34 20.12
CA ARG A 64 1.86 19.71 18.79
C ARG A 64 0.67 20.22 17.97
N LEU A 65 -0.49 20.44 18.60
CA LEU A 65 -1.63 21.10 17.96
C LEU A 65 -1.29 22.54 17.53
N GLN A 66 -0.61 23.31 18.41
CA GLN A 66 -0.17 24.68 18.09
C GLN A 66 0.89 24.67 16.99
N TYR A 67 1.84 23.76 17.03
CA TYR A 67 2.79 23.57 15.91
C TYR A 67 2.05 23.35 14.58
N GLY A 68 1.10 22.42 14.51
CA GLY A 68 0.29 22.22 13.32
C GLY A 68 -0.45 23.49 12.88
N LYS A 69 -0.95 24.27 13.84
CA LYS A 69 -1.61 25.56 13.56
C LYS A 69 -0.64 26.61 13.00
N SER A 70 0.58 26.71 13.51
CA SER A 70 1.60 27.66 13.05
C SER A 70 2.05 27.39 11.60
N LEU A 71 2.01 26.13 11.15
CA LEU A 71 2.35 25.78 9.76
C LEU A 71 1.49 26.49 8.72
N ARG A 72 0.32 27.01 9.11
CA ARG A 72 -0.57 27.80 8.22
C ARG A 72 0.04 29.14 7.82
N GLU A 73 1.04 29.63 8.55
CA GLU A 73 1.78 30.85 8.21
C GLU A 73 2.69 30.62 7.00
N LYS A 74 3.30 29.43 6.93
CA LYS A 74 4.16 29.02 5.79
C LYS A 74 3.35 28.50 4.61
N VAL A 75 2.37 27.65 4.90
CA VAL A 75 1.50 27.00 3.90
C VAL A 75 0.06 27.20 4.34
N SER A 76 -0.58 28.25 3.82
CA SER A 76 -1.98 28.50 4.14
C SER A 76 -2.86 27.35 3.65
N ARG A 77 -3.98 27.07 4.35
CA ARG A 77 -4.92 26.04 3.90
C ARG A 77 -5.51 26.37 2.52
N ALA A 78 -5.65 27.66 2.19
CA ALA A 78 -6.14 28.10 0.88
C ALA A 78 -5.13 27.81 -0.23
N SER A 79 -3.82 27.92 0.02
CA SER A 79 -2.79 27.64 -0.98
C SER A 79 -2.74 26.16 -1.39
N GLN A 80 -3.40 25.26 -0.65
CA GLN A 80 -3.55 23.87 -1.07
C GLN A 80 -4.45 23.69 -2.31
N ALA A 81 -5.21 24.73 -2.68
CA ALA A 81 -5.96 24.79 -3.95
C ALA A 81 -5.08 25.08 -5.16
N ASN A 82 -3.86 25.60 -4.96
CA ASN A 82 -3.03 26.09 -6.04
C ASN A 82 -2.70 24.97 -7.03
N TRP A 83 -3.25 25.12 -8.22
CA TRP A 83 -2.93 24.32 -9.39
C TRP A 83 -3.29 25.15 -10.62
N GLU A 84 -2.28 25.62 -11.33
CA GLU A 84 -2.48 26.42 -12.55
C GLU A 84 -2.09 25.62 -13.79
N ARG A 85 -0.89 25.04 -13.77
CA ARG A 85 -0.34 24.24 -14.87
C ARG A 85 0.80 23.35 -14.37
N PRO A 86 1.11 22.27 -15.10
CA PRO A 86 2.27 21.44 -14.79
C PRO A 86 3.57 22.24 -14.86
N GLN A 87 4.41 22.10 -13.83
CA GLN A 87 5.78 22.64 -13.79
C GLN A 87 6.80 21.48 -13.88
N ARG A 88 6.50 20.50 -14.68
CA ARG A 88 7.30 19.28 -14.84
C ARG A 88 8.60 19.61 -15.57
N LYS A 89 9.72 19.09 -15.09
CA LYS A 89 11.01 19.17 -15.80
C LYS A 89 11.01 18.27 -17.04
N GLU A 90 10.41 17.10 -16.92
CA GLU A 90 10.24 16.14 -18.02
C GLU A 90 8.78 16.16 -18.51
N SER A 91 8.57 15.82 -19.77
CA SER A 91 7.22 15.63 -20.29
C SER A 91 6.55 14.43 -19.60
N PHE A 92 5.22 14.41 -19.53
CA PHE A 92 4.51 13.27 -18.94
C PHE A 92 4.79 11.95 -19.68
N LEU A 93 5.08 12.00 -20.97
CA LEU A 93 5.45 10.79 -21.74
C LEU A 93 6.82 10.26 -21.35
N GLU A 94 7.78 11.14 -21.02
CA GLU A 94 9.11 10.74 -20.52
C GLU A 94 9.00 10.11 -19.14
N LEU A 95 8.22 10.72 -18.24
CA LEU A 95 7.96 10.15 -16.89
C LEU A 95 7.31 8.76 -16.98
N LEU A 96 6.36 8.56 -17.89
CA LEU A 96 5.74 7.25 -18.11
C LEU A 96 6.75 6.24 -18.66
N ARG A 97 7.55 6.59 -19.68
CA ARG A 97 8.58 5.72 -20.25
C ARG A 97 9.63 5.32 -19.22
N GLU A 98 10.03 6.24 -18.34
CA GLU A 98 10.97 5.94 -17.28
C GLU A 98 10.39 4.91 -16.29
N SER A 99 9.13 5.03 -15.92
CA SER A 99 8.44 4.08 -15.04
C SER A 99 8.25 2.68 -15.66
N GLU A 100 8.46 2.57 -16.98
CA GLU A 100 8.35 1.32 -17.72
C GLU A 100 9.70 0.59 -17.87
N ARG A 101 10.80 1.20 -17.46
CA ARG A 101 12.13 0.56 -17.50
C ARG A 101 12.15 -0.73 -16.67
N GLY A 102 12.72 -1.78 -17.25
CA GLY A 102 12.83 -3.09 -16.60
C GLY A 102 11.56 -3.94 -16.62
N ARG A 103 10.42 -3.39 -17.09
CA ARG A 103 9.18 -4.13 -17.26
C ARG A 103 9.26 -5.09 -18.47
N ILE A 104 8.41 -6.08 -18.50
CA ILE A 104 8.29 -7.05 -19.59
C ILE A 104 7.69 -6.36 -20.82
N GLY A 105 8.52 -6.10 -21.84
CA GLY A 105 8.19 -5.23 -22.96
C GLY A 105 6.96 -5.68 -23.78
N ASN A 106 6.74 -6.99 -23.94
CA ASN A 106 5.57 -7.52 -24.67
C ASN A 106 4.23 -7.35 -23.90
N LEU A 107 4.27 -6.97 -22.62
CA LEU A 107 3.07 -6.65 -21.84
C LEU A 107 2.75 -5.15 -21.83
N LEU A 108 3.70 -4.26 -22.18
CA LEU A 108 3.49 -2.81 -22.20
C LEU A 108 2.33 -2.38 -23.11
N PRO A 109 2.08 -2.99 -24.29
CA PRO A 109 0.91 -2.66 -25.08
C PRO A 109 -0.42 -2.91 -24.35
N ILE A 110 -0.49 -3.87 -23.42
CA ILE A 110 -1.68 -4.12 -22.60
C ILE A 110 -1.84 -2.99 -21.57
N LYS A 111 -0.74 -2.55 -20.94
CA LYS A 111 -0.76 -1.38 -20.04
C LYS A 111 -1.26 -0.14 -20.78
N ALA A 112 -0.69 0.13 -21.94
CA ALA A 112 -1.08 1.27 -22.77
C ALA A 112 -2.57 1.24 -23.13
N ALA A 113 -3.10 0.08 -23.50
CA ALA A 113 -4.50 -0.08 -23.83
C ALA A 113 -5.43 0.12 -22.61
N ARG A 114 -5.04 -0.37 -21.42
CA ARG A 114 -5.80 -0.14 -20.17
C ARG A 114 -5.78 1.34 -19.76
N MET A 115 -4.65 2.02 -19.92
CA MET A 115 -4.53 3.45 -19.66
C MET A 115 -5.34 4.29 -20.67
N ALA A 116 -5.44 3.84 -21.92
CA ALA A 116 -6.19 4.52 -22.97
C ALA A 116 -7.70 4.29 -22.91
N ALA A 117 -8.19 3.44 -22.02
CA ALA A 117 -9.61 3.12 -21.92
C ALA A 117 -10.45 4.29 -21.40
N SER A 118 -9.92 5.09 -20.48
CA SER A 118 -10.62 6.25 -19.92
C SER A 118 -9.64 7.22 -19.23
N PRO A 119 -10.06 8.48 -18.94
CA PRO A 119 -9.27 9.41 -18.13
C PRO A 119 -8.89 8.86 -16.76
N PHE A 120 -9.80 8.16 -16.09
CA PHE A 120 -9.51 7.50 -14.81
C PHE A 120 -8.56 6.30 -14.98
N GLY A 121 -8.72 5.50 -16.04
CA GLY A 121 -7.77 4.45 -16.42
C GLY A 121 -6.35 4.98 -16.64
N PHE A 122 -6.22 6.12 -17.33
CA PHE A 122 -4.94 6.82 -17.48
C PHE A 122 -4.38 7.26 -16.14
N TYR A 123 -5.18 7.92 -15.31
CA TYR A 123 -4.78 8.41 -13.99
C TYR A 123 -4.18 7.30 -13.10
N ARG A 124 -4.78 6.13 -13.09
CA ARG A 124 -4.30 4.96 -12.35
C ARG A 124 -2.93 4.46 -12.82
N GLY A 125 -2.62 4.61 -14.09
CA GLY A 125 -1.30 4.23 -14.64
C GLY A 125 -0.26 5.36 -14.60
N ALA A 126 -0.68 6.59 -14.25
CA ALA A 126 0.12 7.81 -14.34
C ALA A 126 0.59 8.35 -12.98
N VAL A 127 0.85 7.46 -11.99
CA VAL A 127 1.40 7.85 -10.68
C VAL A 127 2.67 8.71 -10.82
N PRO A 128 3.66 8.37 -11.69
CA PRO A 128 4.87 9.16 -11.84
C PRO A 128 4.62 10.61 -12.29
N VAL A 129 3.56 10.80 -13.08
CA VAL A 129 3.16 12.13 -13.57
C VAL A 129 2.67 12.98 -12.40
N MET A 130 1.74 12.44 -11.59
CA MET A 130 1.23 13.17 -10.42
C MET A 130 2.30 13.35 -9.34
N ALA A 131 3.20 12.39 -9.15
CA ALA A 131 4.31 12.52 -8.21
C ALA A 131 5.22 13.72 -8.57
N SER A 132 5.52 13.88 -9.86
CA SER A 132 6.25 15.06 -10.37
C SER A 132 5.51 16.36 -10.09
N ASP A 133 4.21 16.41 -10.35
CA ASP A 133 3.38 17.59 -10.12
C ASP A 133 3.29 17.95 -8.63
N LEU A 134 3.01 16.96 -7.78
CA LEU A 134 2.88 17.15 -6.33
C LEU A 134 4.17 17.64 -5.69
N SER A 135 5.33 17.24 -6.21
CA SER A 135 6.64 17.67 -5.69
C SER A 135 6.90 19.18 -5.85
N THR A 136 6.16 19.85 -6.74
CA THR A 136 6.28 21.29 -6.98
C THR A 136 5.28 22.12 -6.16
N LEU A 137 4.35 21.45 -5.44
CA LEU A 137 3.28 22.12 -4.71
C LEU A 137 3.65 22.36 -3.25
N PRO A 138 3.01 23.35 -2.60
CA PRO A 138 3.22 23.60 -1.18
C PRO A 138 2.92 22.38 -0.31
N SER A 139 3.81 22.11 0.64
CA SER A 139 3.67 21.02 1.63
C SER A 139 3.92 21.54 3.04
N THR A 140 3.16 21.04 4.01
CA THR A 140 3.34 21.40 5.44
C THR A 140 4.65 20.85 6.02
N GLY A 141 5.28 19.88 5.37
CA GLY A 141 6.44 19.17 5.90
C GLY A 141 6.09 18.13 6.97
N ILE A 142 4.80 17.87 7.23
CA ILE A 142 4.37 16.73 8.06
C ILE A 142 4.39 15.48 7.18
N TYR A 143 5.19 14.48 7.59
CA TYR A 143 5.33 13.22 6.85
C TYR A 143 4.46 12.13 7.47
N ALA A 144 3.79 11.36 6.62
CA ALA A 144 3.07 10.14 6.97
C ALA A 144 3.57 8.98 6.11
N GLN A 145 3.26 7.75 6.49
CA GLN A 145 3.30 6.66 5.52
C GLN A 145 2.17 6.88 4.53
N LEU A 146 2.50 7.05 3.26
CA LEU A 146 1.55 7.15 2.17
C LEU A 146 1.20 5.74 1.68
N CYS A 147 -0.03 5.51 1.21
CA CYS A 147 -0.27 4.37 0.32
C CYS A 147 0.31 4.64 -1.08
N GLY A 148 0.49 5.91 -1.42
CA GLY A 148 1.19 6.42 -2.59
C GLY A 148 0.33 6.45 -3.85
N ASP A 149 -0.47 5.42 -4.11
CA ASP A 149 -1.46 5.41 -5.19
C ASP A 149 -2.89 5.51 -4.63
N ALA A 150 -3.17 6.56 -3.85
CA ALA A 150 -4.47 6.79 -3.24
C ALA A 150 -5.54 7.07 -4.30
N HIS A 151 -6.34 6.07 -4.66
CA HIS A 151 -7.47 6.23 -5.56
C HIS A 151 -8.64 5.29 -5.20
N VAL A 152 -9.84 5.58 -5.72
CA VAL A 152 -11.08 4.90 -5.33
C VAL A 152 -11.06 3.37 -5.48
N HIS A 153 -10.30 2.81 -6.41
CA HIS A 153 -10.19 1.36 -6.60
C HIS A 153 -9.06 0.70 -5.79
N ASN A 154 -8.31 1.47 -4.97
CA ASN A 154 -7.28 0.93 -4.08
C ASN A 154 -7.78 0.70 -2.64
N LEU A 155 -9.10 0.73 -2.46
CA LEU A 155 -9.77 0.26 -1.27
C LEU A 155 -10.61 -0.98 -1.63
N GLY A 156 -10.71 -1.90 -0.68
CA GLY A 156 -11.48 -3.11 -0.92
C GLY A 156 -11.63 -3.95 0.34
N ALA A 157 -12.45 -4.98 0.22
CA ALA A 157 -12.62 -5.97 1.26
C ALA A 157 -11.51 -7.02 1.21
N TYR A 158 -11.15 -7.51 2.38
CA TYR A 158 -10.30 -8.66 2.58
C TYR A 158 -10.57 -9.26 3.97
N GLU A 159 -10.20 -10.51 4.16
CA GLU A 159 -10.33 -11.18 5.45
C GLU A 159 -9.21 -10.78 6.40
N GLY A 160 -9.55 -10.42 7.63
CA GLY A 160 -8.62 -10.15 8.73
C GLY A 160 -8.04 -11.43 9.32
N GLN A 161 -7.13 -11.30 10.30
CA GLN A 161 -6.57 -12.44 11.03
C GLN A 161 -7.59 -13.13 11.95
N ASP A 162 -8.67 -12.44 12.26
CA ASP A 162 -9.80 -12.89 13.09
C ASP A 162 -11.00 -13.39 12.25
N GLU A 163 -10.76 -13.75 10.99
CA GLU A 163 -11.76 -14.24 10.02
C GLU A 163 -12.88 -13.23 9.69
N ARG A 164 -12.78 -11.99 10.18
CA ARG A 164 -13.74 -10.95 9.85
C ARG A 164 -13.38 -10.27 8.54
N LEU A 165 -14.39 -9.99 7.73
CA LEU A 165 -14.20 -9.15 6.57
C LEU A 165 -13.93 -7.70 6.98
N ILE A 166 -12.88 -7.14 6.43
CA ILE A 166 -12.43 -5.77 6.65
C ILE A 166 -12.49 -5.03 5.32
N PHE A 167 -12.96 -3.78 5.35
CA PHE A 167 -12.85 -2.87 4.24
C PHE A 167 -11.78 -1.82 4.54
N ASP A 168 -10.71 -1.77 3.76
CA ASP A 168 -9.56 -0.89 4.00
C ASP A 168 -8.77 -0.63 2.71
N ILE A 169 -7.72 0.21 2.80
CA ILE A 169 -6.72 0.37 1.74
C ILE A 169 -6.01 -0.98 1.54
N ASN A 170 -5.88 -1.44 0.30
CA ASN A 170 -5.41 -2.79 -0.02
C ASN A 170 -4.31 -2.86 -1.11
N ASP A 171 -3.86 -1.72 -1.63
CA ASP A 171 -2.75 -1.64 -2.58
C ASP A 171 -1.71 -0.64 -2.10
N PHE A 172 -0.45 -1.11 -1.99
CA PHE A 172 0.66 -0.39 -1.38
C PHE A 172 1.93 -0.40 -2.26
N ASP A 173 1.82 -0.68 -3.56
CA ASP A 173 2.98 -0.74 -4.46
C ASP A 173 3.81 0.56 -4.44
N GLU A 174 3.15 1.70 -4.31
CA GLU A 174 3.76 3.03 -4.29
C GLU A 174 3.98 3.60 -2.88
N THR A 175 3.75 2.78 -1.84
CA THR A 175 3.85 3.24 -0.45
C THR A 175 5.25 3.77 -0.12
N ILE A 176 5.31 4.90 0.57
CA ILE A 176 6.56 5.55 1.01
C ILE A 176 6.24 6.59 2.09
N ARG A 177 7.21 6.98 2.91
CA ARG A 177 7.06 8.15 3.78
C ARG A 177 7.14 9.43 2.98
N GLY A 178 6.11 10.26 3.07
CA GLY A 178 6.05 11.51 2.34
C GLY A 178 5.03 12.49 2.92
N PRO A 179 4.90 13.69 2.32
CA PRO A 179 3.92 14.67 2.74
C PRO A 179 2.50 14.11 2.68
N TRP A 180 1.80 14.12 3.81
CA TRP A 180 0.46 13.52 3.93
C TRP A 180 -0.56 14.11 2.93
N GLU A 181 -0.37 15.34 2.51
CA GLU A 181 -1.23 16.02 1.52
C GLU A 181 -1.21 15.33 0.15
N TRP A 182 -0.15 14.60 -0.18
CA TRP A 182 -0.02 13.95 -1.49
C TRP A 182 -1.09 12.88 -1.70
N ASP A 183 -1.29 12.00 -0.71
CA ASP A 183 -2.37 11.01 -0.76
C ASP A 183 -3.76 11.66 -0.76
N VAL A 184 -3.97 12.70 0.06
CA VAL A 184 -5.25 13.43 0.11
C VAL A 184 -5.57 14.05 -1.26
N LYS A 185 -4.60 14.71 -1.88
CA LYS A 185 -4.76 15.32 -3.22
C LYS A 185 -5.01 14.25 -4.30
N ARG A 186 -4.29 13.13 -4.21
CA ARG A 186 -4.45 12.03 -5.17
C ARG A 186 -5.81 11.35 -5.02
N MET A 187 -6.26 11.04 -3.82
CA MET A 187 -7.60 10.50 -3.60
C MET A 187 -8.69 11.47 -4.07
N ALA A 188 -8.57 12.76 -3.74
CA ALA A 188 -9.53 13.78 -4.13
C ALA A 188 -9.70 13.91 -5.65
N ALA A 189 -8.59 13.94 -6.40
CA ALA A 189 -8.64 13.97 -7.86
C ALA A 189 -9.22 12.68 -8.46
N SER A 190 -8.95 11.52 -7.84
CA SER A 190 -9.51 10.24 -8.27
C SER A 190 -11.03 10.18 -8.12
N LEU A 191 -11.58 10.80 -7.06
CA LEU A 191 -13.03 10.89 -6.86
C LEU A 191 -13.73 11.70 -7.95
N VAL A 192 -13.10 12.78 -8.42
CA VAL A 192 -13.63 13.57 -9.54
C VAL A 192 -13.61 12.75 -10.83
N LEU A 193 -12.46 12.12 -11.17
CA LEU A 193 -12.32 11.35 -12.40
C LEU A 193 -13.26 10.13 -12.44
N ALA A 194 -13.32 9.36 -11.36
CA ALA A 194 -14.21 8.21 -11.26
C ALA A 194 -15.68 8.64 -11.21
N GLY A 195 -15.99 9.76 -10.57
CA GLY A 195 -17.33 10.34 -10.55
C GLY A 195 -17.81 10.73 -11.95
N ARG A 196 -16.95 11.39 -12.75
CA ARG A 196 -17.23 11.72 -14.16
C ARG A 196 -17.46 10.46 -15.00
N GLU A 197 -16.62 9.43 -14.82
CA GLU A 197 -16.74 8.15 -15.51
C GLU A 197 -18.05 7.43 -15.16
N SER A 198 -18.48 7.52 -13.90
CA SER A 198 -19.76 7.02 -13.42
C SER A 198 -20.96 7.94 -13.77
N ARG A 199 -20.75 8.95 -14.64
CA ARG A 199 -21.76 9.89 -15.15
C ARG A 199 -22.41 10.76 -14.07
N ASN A 200 -21.67 11.12 -13.02
CA ASN A 200 -22.09 12.17 -12.09
C ASN A 200 -21.80 13.55 -12.69
N THR A 201 -22.58 14.54 -12.27
CA THR A 201 -22.37 15.95 -12.62
C THR A 201 -21.16 16.51 -11.88
N GLU A 202 -20.59 17.63 -12.39
CA GLU A 202 -19.51 18.35 -11.71
C GLU A 202 -19.87 18.77 -10.29
N LYS A 203 -21.14 19.13 -10.08
CA LYS A 203 -21.67 19.49 -8.75
C LYS A 203 -21.63 18.28 -7.80
N GLU A 204 -22.04 17.10 -8.26
CA GLU A 204 -22.01 15.86 -7.47
C GLU A 204 -20.56 15.43 -7.17
N CYS A 205 -19.64 15.51 -8.15
CA CYS A 205 -18.23 15.25 -7.94
C CYS A 205 -17.61 16.19 -6.90
N LYS A 206 -17.96 17.49 -6.94
CA LYS A 206 -17.52 18.48 -5.96
C LYS A 206 -18.06 18.18 -4.56
N VAL A 207 -19.35 17.82 -4.44
CA VAL A 207 -19.97 17.43 -3.17
C VAL A 207 -19.28 16.19 -2.60
N ALA A 208 -19.00 15.18 -3.42
CA ALA A 208 -18.31 13.98 -3.00
C ALA A 208 -16.88 14.27 -2.50
N THR A 209 -16.15 15.13 -3.20
CA THR A 209 -14.80 15.53 -2.77
C THR A 209 -14.82 16.31 -1.46
N LEU A 210 -15.78 17.21 -1.28
CA LEU A 210 -15.97 17.92 0.00
C LEU A 210 -16.28 16.93 1.13
N ALA A 211 -17.16 15.96 0.90
CA ALA A 211 -17.49 14.91 1.88
C ALA A 211 -16.28 14.04 2.25
N PHE A 212 -15.40 13.74 1.28
CA PHE A 212 -14.14 13.05 1.52
C PHE A 212 -13.23 13.83 2.48
N VAL A 213 -12.94 15.10 2.16
CA VAL A 213 -11.99 15.88 2.95
C VAL A 213 -12.58 16.24 4.32
N GLU A 214 -13.88 16.51 4.40
CA GLU A 214 -14.57 16.71 5.66
C GLU A 214 -14.46 15.48 6.57
N SER A 215 -14.73 14.28 6.02
CA SER A 215 -14.61 13.02 6.75
C SER A 215 -13.15 12.80 7.21
N TYR A 216 -12.16 13.04 6.36
CA TYR A 216 -10.74 12.98 6.72
C TYR A 216 -10.42 13.93 7.88
N ARG A 217 -10.85 15.20 7.80
CA ARG A 217 -10.62 16.22 8.82
C ARG A 217 -11.29 15.86 10.16
N GLN A 218 -12.53 15.40 10.11
CA GLN A 218 -13.29 14.99 11.31
C GLN A 218 -12.64 13.76 11.97
N ALA A 219 -12.29 12.74 11.18
CA ALA A 219 -11.60 11.55 11.65
C ALA A 219 -10.23 11.89 12.28
N MET A 220 -9.41 12.71 11.62
CA MET A 220 -8.11 13.14 12.15
C MET A 220 -8.25 13.86 13.50
N ARG A 221 -9.27 14.70 13.65
CA ARG A 221 -9.58 15.36 14.94
C ARG A 221 -10.03 14.37 16.01
N GLN A 222 -10.78 13.33 15.63
CA GLN A 222 -11.15 12.27 16.56
C GLN A 222 -9.91 11.49 16.99
N PHE A 223 -9.07 11.07 16.05
CA PHE A 223 -7.84 10.32 16.31
C PHE A 223 -6.84 11.11 17.17
N SER A 224 -6.76 12.43 16.99
CA SER A 224 -5.94 13.29 17.84
C SER A 224 -6.43 13.41 19.30
N LYS A 225 -7.57 12.83 19.65
CA LYS A 225 -8.11 12.76 21.02
C LYS A 225 -8.05 11.36 21.61
N MET A 226 -7.77 10.36 20.80
CA MET A 226 -7.71 8.98 21.25
C MET A 226 -6.42 8.70 22.03
N PRO A 227 -6.46 7.84 23.05
CA PRO A 227 -5.26 7.22 23.60
C PRO A 227 -4.45 6.52 22.50
N VAL A 228 -3.12 6.58 22.58
CA VAL A 228 -2.24 6.04 21.52
C VAL A 228 -2.49 4.55 21.24
N VAL A 229 -2.71 3.75 22.28
CA VAL A 229 -2.99 2.31 22.16
C VAL A 229 -4.34 2.07 21.47
N ASP A 230 -5.34 2.90 21.78
CA ASP A 230 -6.67 2.78 21.16
C ASP A 230 -6.60 3.14 19.67
N LEU A 231 -5.85 4.20 19.32
CA LEU A 231 -5.59 4.55 17.92
C LEU A 231 -4.85 3.41 17.19
N ALA A 232 -3.85 2.82 17.82
CA ALA A 232 -3.08 1.71 17.24
C ALA A 232 -3.95 0.49 16.91
N ARG A 233 -5.04 0.26 17.65
CA ARG A 233 -5.98 -0.85 17.49
C ARG A 233 -7.27 -0.46 16.75
N HIS A 234 -7.43 0.82 16.42
CA HIS A 234 -8.69 1.33 15.86
C HIS A 234 -8.94 0.78 14.46
N GLN A 235 -9.88 -0.14 14.35
CA GLN A 235 -10.42 -0.63 13.08
C GLN A 235 -11.73 0.08 12.77
N VAL A 236 -11.89 0.55 11.54
CA VAL A 236 -13.09 1.27 11.11
C VAL A 236 -14.16 0.26 10.68
N PHE A 237 -15.22 0.12 11.48
CA PHE A 237 -16.35 -0.78 11.20
C PHE A 237 -17.64 -0.03 10.86
N ARG A 238 -17.76 1.26 11.18
CA ARG A 238 -19.02 2.01 11.06
C ARG A 238 -19.57 2.11 9.64
N PHE A 239 -18.73 1.90 8.62
CA PHE A 239 -19.16 1.96 7.23
C PHE A 239 -19.55 0.61 6.61
N MET A 240 -19.50 -0.46 7.37
CA MET A 240 -19.84 -1.79 6.83
C MET A 240 -21.28 -1.89 6.33
N ASN A 241 -22.17 -1.03 6.82
CA ASN A 241 -23.58 -0.93 6.38
C ASN A 241 -23.81 0.13 5.28
N VAL A 242 -22.78 0.86 4.84
CA VAL A 242 -22.89 1.80 3.72
C VAL A 242 -23.01 1.03 2.41
N SER A 243 -24.01 1.38 1.60
CA SER A 243 -24.42 0.59 0.42
C SER A 243 -23.25 0.20 -0.50
N PRO A 244 -22.35 1.11 -0.93
CA PRO A 244 -21.18 0.71 -1.75
C PRO A 244 -20.27 -0.30 -1.06
N VAL A 245 -19.96 -0.13 0.22
CA VAL A 245 -19.12 -1.04 1.00
C VAL A 245 -19.80 -2.39 1.22
N LEU A 246 -21.10 -2.39 1.56
CA LEU A 246 -21.86 -3.61 1.76
C LEU A 246 -21.89 -4.48 0.49
N ASN A 247 -22.00 -3.88 -0.69
CA ASN A 247 -21.92 -4.61 -1.96
C ASN A 247 -20.57 -5.28 -2.16
N VAL A 248 -19.47 -4.60 -1.79
CA VAL A 248 -18.13 -5.17 -1.84
C VAL A 248 -17.96 -6.32 -0.84
N LEU A 249 -18.44 -6.15 0.39
CA LEU A 249 -18.37 -7.21 1.42
C LEU A 249 -19.14 -8.45 1.01
N ARG A 250 -20.36 -8.32 0.48
CA ARG A 250 -21.16 -9.46 -0.03
C ARG A 250 -20.47 -10.20 -1.18
N LYS A 251 -19.68 -9.50 -2.01
CA LYS A 251 -18.86 -10.16 -3.03
C LYS A 251 -17.68 -10.88 -2.41
N ALA A 252 -17.03 -10.27 -1.42
CA ALA A 252 -15.91 -10.86 -0.71
C ALA A 252 -16.30 -12.15 0.02
N GLU A 253 -17.46 -12.20 0.67
CA GLU A 253 -18.00 -13.39 1.34
C GLU A 253 -18.07 -14.63 0.42
N ARG A 254 -18.30 -14.42 -0.88
CA ARG A 254 -18.42 -15.50 -1.86
C ARG A 254 -17.08 -15.97 -2.42
N ALA A 255 -16.02 -15.20 -2.24
CA ALA A 255 -14.71 -15.46 -2.80
C ALA A 255 -13.88 -16.31 -1.84
N THR A 256 -14.29 -17.57 -1.59
CA THR A 256 -13.60 -18.51 -0.70
C THR A 256 -12.37 -19.16 -1.38
N PRO A 257 -11.39 -19.69 -0.61
CA PRO A 257 -10.26 -20.47 -1.15
C PRO A 257 -10.68 -21.59 -2.09
N ALA A 258 -11.72 -22.34 -1.71
CA ALA A 258 -12.26 -23.43 -2.52
C ALA A 258 -12.83 -22.92 -3.86
N HIS A 259 -13.57 -21.80 -3.83
CA HIS A 259 -14.12 -21.21 -5.04
C HIS A 259 -13.03 -20.71 -6.02
N ASN A 260 -11.96 -20.13 -5.47
CA ASN A 260 -10.83 -19.71 -6.28
C ASN A 260 -10.03 -20.89 -6.84
N LEU A 261 -9.93 -21.99 -6.10
CA LEU A 261 -9.31 -23.21 -6.61
C LEU A 261 -10.03 -23.70 -7.87
N GLU A 262 -11.36 -23.74 -7.85
CA GLU A 262 -12.18 -24.15 -9.01
C GLU A 262 -12.09 -23.17 -10.18
N GLN A 263 -11.90 -21.87 -9.91
CA GLN A 263 -11.77 -20.85 -10.96
C GLN A 263 -10.37 -20.75 -11.57
N LEU A 264 -9.34 -20.98 -10.76
CA LEU A 264 -7.96 -20.71 -11.15
C LEU A 264 -7.20 -21.98 -11.55
N ALA A 265 -7.62 -23.15 -11.08
CA ALA A 265 -6.91 -24.38 -11.27
C ALA A 265 -7.84 -25.53 -11.72
N GLU A 266 -7.23 -26.58 -12.24
CA GLU A 266 -7.90 -27.84 -12.61
C GLU A 266 -7.05 -29.03 -12.18
N LYS A 267 -7.67 -30.19 -11.99
CA LYS A 267 -6.96 -31.40 -11.64
C LYS A 267 -6.54 -32.16 -12.90
N ARG A 268 -5.22 -32.37 -13.08
CA ARG A 268 -4.65 -33.14 -14.19
C ARG A 268 -3.77 -34.24 -13.64
N ASN A 269 -4.04 -35.49 -13.99
CA ASN A 269 -3.27 -36.66 -13.52
C ASN A 269 -3.10 -36.72 -12.00
N GLY A 270 -4.13 -36.34 -11.24
CA GLY A 270 -4.10 -36.35 -9.78
C GLY A 270 -3.53 -35.09 -9.12
N HIS A 271 -2.89 -34.20 -9.86
CA HIS A 271 -2.28 -32.96 -9.40
C HIS A 271 -3.09 -31.72 -9.79
N TRP A 272 -3.11 -30.73 -8.92
CA TRP A 272 -3.72 -29.44 -9.23
C TRP A 272 -2.79 -28.59 -10.08
N ARG A 273 -3.30 -27.98 -11.14
CA ARG A 273 -2.55 -27.09 -12.04
C ARG A 273 -3.37 -25.84 -12.33
N PHE A 274 -2.71 -24.69 -12.40
CA PHE A 274 -3.35 -23.47 -12.87
C PHE A 274 -3.88 -23.65 -14.29
N GLN A 275 -5.03 -23.08 -14.58
CA GLN A 275 -5.55 -22.99 -15.94
C GLN A 275 -4.88 -21.82 -16.65
N ASP A 276 -4.41 -22.03 -17.89
CA ASP A 276 -3.92 -20.92 -18.73
C ASP A 276 -5.11 -20.06 -19.21
N ASP A 277 -4.97 -18.76 -19.06
CA ASP A 277 -5.90 -17.73 -19.58
C ASP A 277 -5.07 -16.57 -20.15
N LYS A 278 -4.36 -16.85 -21.25
CA LYS A 278 -3.46 -15.85 -21.89
C LYS A 278 -4.25 -14.65 -22.42
N PRO A 279 -3.73 -13.44 -22.25
CA PRO A 279 -2.43 -13.08 -21.64
C PRO A 279 -2.49 -12.87 -20.13
N LEU A 280 -3.59 -13.16 -19.43
CA LEU A 280 -3.84 -12.80 -18.04
C LEU A 280 -3.17 -13.76 -17.04
N ARG A 281 -3.08 -15.03 -17.38
CA ARG A 281 -2.44 -16.07 -16.57
C ARG A 281 -1.89 -17.17 -17.46
N PHE A 282 -0.67 -17.63 -17.18
CA PHE A 282 -0.02 -18.72 -17.92
C PHE A 282 1.10 -19.36 -17.13
N HIS A 283 1.39 -20.62 -17.41
CA HIS A 283 2.52 -21.31 -16.80
C HIS A 283 3.85 -20.68 -17.20
N VAL A 284 4.79 -20.69 -16.27
CA VAL A 284 6.17 -20.26 -16.52
C VAL A 284 7.05 -21.44 -16.91
N PRO A 285 8.20 -21.21 -17.59
CA PRO A 285 9.17 -22.24 -17.84
C PRO A 285 9.65 -22.92 -16.54
N PRO A 286 9.98 -24.23 -16.54
CA PRO A 286 10.41 -24.97 -15.34
C PRO A 286 11.58 -24.30 -14.59
N ALA A 287 12.54 -23.72 -15.31
CA ALA A 287 13.65 -22.99 -14.72
C ALA A 287 13.15 -21.76 -13.91
N THR A 288 12.23 -21.00 -14.45
CA THR A 288 11.60 -19.86 -13.75
C THR A 288 10.81 -20.32 -12.55
N ALA A 289 10.02 -21.39 -12.66
CA ALA A 289 9.28 -21.97 -11.54
C ALA A 289 10.23 -22.37 -10.40
N LYS A 290 11.37 -23.00 -10.71
CA LYS A 290 12.39 -23.35 -9.73
C LYS A 290 12.97 -22.12 -9.03
N LEU A 291 13.24 -21.04 -9.76
CA LEU A 291 13.74 -19.77 -9.17
C LEU A 291 12.71 -19.16 -8.21
N VAL A 292 11.42 -19.13 -8.60
CA VAL A 292 10.32 -18.63 -7.77
C VAL A 292 10.21 -19.44 -6.48
N VAL A 293 10.23 -20.77 -6.56
CA VAL A 293 10.17 -21.67 -5.39
C VAL A 293 11.42 -21.50 -4.51
N THR A 294 12.61 -21.31 -5.11
CA THR A 294 13.83 -21.04 -4.34
C THR A 294 13.72 -19.70 -3.59
N GLY A 295 13.12 -18.68 -4.21
CA GLY A 295 12.87 -17.37 -3.58
C GLY A 295 11.99 -17.47 -2.34
N LEU A 296 11.06 -18.43 -2.26
CA LEU A 296 10.24 -18.66 -1.07
C LEU A 296 11.06 -19.09 0.15
N ARG A 297 12.23 -19.70 0.00
CA ARG A 297 13.11 -20.04 1.12
C ARG A 297 13.62 -18.79 1.83
N ASN A 298 14.10 -17.81 1.07
CA ASN A 298 14.58 -16.54 1.64
C ASN A 298 13.41 -15.70 2.20
N TYR A 299 12.22 -15.83 1.62
CA TYR A 299 11.03 -15.18 2.10
C TYR A 299 10.63 -15.65 3.50
N ILE A 300 10.73 -16.95 3.80
CA ILE A 300 10.36 -17.51 5.10
C ILE A 300 11.08 -16.77 6.23
N ASP A 301 12.34 -16.42 6.05
CA ASP A 301 13.15 -15.70 7.05
C ASP A 301 12.64 -14.27 7.34
N THR A 302 11.76 -13.73 6.49
CA THR A 302 11.13 -12.40 6.65
C THR A 302 9.80 -12.46 7.43
N LEU A 303 9.32 -13.65 7.75
CA LEU A 303 8.12 -13.88 8.55
C LEU A 303 8.46 -13.94 10.04
N LEU A 304 7.47 -13.64 10.88
CA LEU A 304 7.57 -13.89 12.31
C LEU A 304 7.71 -15.41 12.60
N PRO A 305 8.39 -15.83 13.67
CA PRO A 305 8.67 -17.23 13.94
C PRO A 305 7.44 -18.16 13.91
N GLU A 306 6.32 -17.73 14.51
CA GLU A 306 5.08 -18.49 14.50
C GLU A 306 4.50 -18.62 13.08
N ARG A 307 4.68 -17.62 12.24
CA ARG A 307 4.21 -17.62 10.85
C ARG A 307 5.08 -18.47 9.94
N GLN A 308 6.40 -18.53 10.21
CA GLN A 308 7.31 -19.48 9.58
C GLN A 308 6.86 -20.93 9.83
N HIS A 309 6.50 -21.22 11.09
CA HIS A 309 5.98 -22.51 11.46
C HIS A 309 4.71 -22.86 10.66
N TRP A 310 3.72 -21.97 10.62
CA TRP A 310 2.48 -22.22 9.88
C TRP A 310 2.75 -22.40 8.38
N PHE A 311 3.60 -21.57 7.79
CA PHE A 311 3.95 -21.65 6.36
C PHE A 311 4.66 -22.96 6.01
N SER A 312 5.43 -23.55 6.93
CA SER A 312 6.16 -24.80 6.73
C SER A 312 5.26 -26.04 6.53
N HIS A 313 3.97 -25.93 6.87
CA HIS A 313 2.99 -26.99 6.62
C HIS A 313 2.53 -27.08 5.16
N TYR A 314 2.84 -26.07 4.35
CA TYR A 314 2.41 -26.01 2.96
C TYR A 314 3.50 -26.50 1.98
N ARG A 315 3.08 -27.20 0.94
CA ARG A 315 3.94 -27.66 -0.16
C ARG A 315 3.50 -27.05 -1.47
N VAL A 316 4.46 -26.65 -2.30
CA VAL A 316 4.21 -26.10 -3.63
C VAL A 316 3.66 -27.19 -4.54
N GLU A 317 2.55 -26.89 -5.20
CA GLU A 317 1.92 -27.74 -6.20
C GLU A 317 2.12 -27.20 -7.63
N ASP A 318 1.96 -25.88 -7.82
CA ASP A 318 2.11 -25.26 -9.14
C ASP A 318 2.51 -23.79 -9.08
N VAL A 319 3.07 -23.26 -10.19
CA VAL A 319 3.51 -21.87 -10.34
C VAL A 319 3.04 -21.32 -11.69
N ALA A 320 2.39 -20.15 -11.65
CA ALA A 320 1.98 -19.45 -12.87
C ALA A 320 2.37 -17.96 -12.81
N PHE A 321 2.45 -17.33 -13.97
CA PHE A 321 2.57 -15.90 -14.14
C PHE A 321 1.18 -15.26 -14.22
N ARG A 322 1.04 -14.02 -13.71
CA ARG A 322 -0.22 -13.28 -13.69
C ARG A 322 -0.06 -11.86 -14.19
N VAL A 323 -1.05 -11.34 -14.91
CA VAL A 323 -1.10 -9.95 -15.40
C VAL A 323 -2.33 -9.26 -14.85
N VAL A 324 -2.15 -8.42 -13.84
CA VAL A 324 -3.24 -7.72 -13.13
C VAL A 324 -3.02 -6.21 -13.06
N GLY A 325 -4.09 -5.49 -12.69
CA GLY A 325 -4.08 -4.04 -12.49
C GLY A 325 -3.88 -3.24 -13.77
N THR A 326 -3.60 -1.95 -13.63
CA THR A 326 -3.19 -1.04 -14.71
C THR A 326 -1.75 -0.56 -14.47
N GLY A 327 -1.45 -0.04 -13.29
CA GLY A 327 -0.12 0.41 -12.89
C GLY A 327 0.92 -0.72 -12.91
N SER A 328 0.56 -1.91 -12.45
CA SER A 328 1.45 -3.08 -12.30
C SER A 328 1.65 -3.90 -13.58
N VAL A 329 1.01 -3.59 -14.72
CA VAL A 329 1.23 -4.36 -15.94
C VAL A 329 2.67 -4.28 -16.38
N GLY A 330 3.26 -5.45 -16.66
CA GLY A 330 4.65 -5.58 -17.10
C GLY A 330 5.67 -5.81 -15.98
N VAL A 331 5.30 -5.70 -14.70
CA VAL A 331 6.13 -6.23 -13.61
C VAL A 331 5.97 -7.76 -13.55
N ARG A 332 6.93 -8.44 -12.93
CA ARG A 332 6.84 -9.89 -12.73
C ARG A 332 5.92 -10.15 -11.55
N ASP A 333 4.81 -10.84 -11.82
CA ASP A 333 3.82 -11.23 -10.81
C ASP A 333 3.53 -12.72 -10.93
N TYR A 334 4.02 -13.49 -9.97
CA TYR A 334 3.85 -14.93 -9.90
C TYR A 334 2.80 -15.28 -8.88
N ILE A 335 2.03 -16.33 -9.17
CA ILE A 335 1.16 -16.99 -8.21
C ILE A 335 1.63 -18.41 -7.99
N VAL A 336 1.69 -18.81 -6.73
CA VAL A 336 2.07 -20.17 -6.31
C VAL A 336 0.89 -20.80 -5.64
N LEU A 337 0.47 -21.96 -6.14
CA LEU A 337 -0.52 -22.82 -5.50
C LEU A 337 0.19 -23.76 -4.57
N MET A 338 -0.23 -23.80 -3.33
CA MET A 338 0.30 -24.66 -2.29
C MET A 338 -0.83 -25.42 -1.60
N PHE A 339 -0.54 -26.57 -1.04
CA PHE A 339 -1.45 -27.34 -0.22
C PHE A 339 -0.78 -27.73 1.09
N SER A 340 -1.56 -27.68 2.18
CA SER A 340 -1.14 -28.29 3.43
C SER A 340 -1.33 -29.81 3.39
N THR A 341 -1.00 -30.48 4.50
CA THR A 341 -1.27 -31.92 4.68
C THR A 341 -2.75 -32.23 4.91
N VAL A 342 -3.56 -31.21 5.17
CA VAL A 342 -5.01 -31.33 5.33
C VAL A 342 -5.67 -31.38 3.95
N LYS A 343 -6.65 -32.25 3.80
CA LYS A 343 -7.39 -32.40 2.54
C LYS A 343 -8.17 -31.11 2.21
N ASN A 344 -8.03 -30.61 0.99
CA ASN A 344 -8.73 -29.41 0.49
C ASN A 344 -8.37 -28.11 1.22
N ASP A 345 -7.12 -27.96 1.64
CA ASP A 345 -6.60 -26.71 2.22
C ASP A 345 -5.58 -26.04 1.28
N PRO A 346 -6.07 -25.33 0.23
CA PRO A 346 -5.22 -24.61 -0.70
C PRO A 346 -4.79 -23.26 -0.13
N LEU A 347 -3.53 -22.91 -0.35
CA LEU A 347 -2.97 -21.59 -0.12
C LEU A 347 -2.46 -21.03 -1.46
N PHE A 348 -2.93 -19.85 -1.83
CA PHE A 348 -2.42 -19.09 -2.97
C PHE A 348 -1.47 -18.01 -2.48
N VAL A 349 -0.24 -18.02 -2.97
CA VAL A 349 0.77 -17.02 -2.63
C VAL A 349 1.07 -16.18 -3.86
N GLN A 350 1.00 -14.86 -3.73
CA GLN A 350 1.45 -13.90 -4.74
C GLN A 350 2.89 -13.50 -4.44
N ILE A 351 3.75 -13.50 -5.46
CA ILE A 351 5.13 -13.03 -5.44
C ILE A 351 5.26 -11.97 -6.52
N LYS A 352 5.17 -10.70 -6.13
CA LYS A 352 5.08 -9.56 -7.04
C LYS A 352 6.35 -8.72 -6.99
N GLU A 353 6.96 -8.49 -8.15
CA GLU A 353 8.11 -7.60 -8.30
C GLU A 353 7.74 -6.16 -7.89
N GLU A 354 8.59 -5.55 -7.08
CA GLU A 354 8.43 -4.17 -6.62
C GLU A 354 9.66 -3.35 -7.03
N GLY A 355 9.38 -2.19 -7.60
CA GLY A 355 10.38 -1.18 -7.90
C GLY A 355 10.35 -0.03 -6.88
N PRO A 356 11.26 0.93 -7.01
CA PRO A 356 11.17 2.18 -6.24
C PRO A 356 9.83 2.87 -6.48
N SER A 357 9.25 3.45 -5.43
CA SER A 357 8.05 4.27 -5.56
C SER A 357 8.33 5.45 -6.50
N ALA A 358 7.33 5.84 -7.29
CA ALA A 358 7.39 7.01 -8.17
C ALA A 358 7.72 8.31 -7.41
N TYR A 359 7.47 8.36 -6.13
CA TYR A 359 7.76 9.49 -5.26
C TYR A 359 9.22 9.55 -4.77
N THR A 360 9.96 8.43 -4.80
CA THR A 360 11.32 8.32 -4.22
C THR A 360 12.27 9.41 -4.71
N ARG A 361 12.22 9.76 -5.99
CA ARG A 361 13.10 10.78 -6.59
C ARG A 361 12.84 12.22 -6.10
N TYR A 362 11.69 12.45 -5.46
CA TYR A 362 11.25 13.76 -4.96
C TYR A 362 11.35 13.88 -3.44
N LEU A 363 11.80 12.83 -2.77
CA LEU A 363 11.91 12.75 -1.30
C LEU A 363 13.40 12.73 -0.88
N PRO A 364 13.70 13.06 0.39
CA PRO A 364 15.06 12.96 0.92
C PRO A 364 15.65 11.56 0.76
N LYS A 365 16.97 11.47 0.54
CA LYS A 365 17.66 10.18 0.38
C LYS A 365 17.58 9.26 1.60
N SER A 366 17.24 9.79 2.78
CA SER A 366 17.00 9.02 4.00
C SER A 366 15.84 8.03 3.90
N GLU A 367 14.94 8.20 2.92
CA GLU A 367 13.81 7.30 2.66
C GLU A 367 14.15 6.17 1.66
N VAL A 368 15.43 5.85 1.46
CA VAL A 368 15.85 4.79 0.54
C VAL A 368 15.80 3.43 1.23
N PHE A 369 15.07 2.50 0.65
CA PHE A 369 14.99 1.10 1.09
C PHE A 369 15.97 0.22 0.34
N LEU A 370 16.61 -0.72 1.03
CA LEU A 370 17.51 -1.70 0.43
C LEU A 370 16.77 -2.77 -0.38
N ASN A 371 15.53 -3.05 -0.01
CA ASN A 371 14.63 -3.98 -0.69
C ASN A 371 13.25 -3.36 -0.88
N GLN A 372 12.77 -3.30 -2.11
CA GLN A 372 11.49 -2.65 -2.43
C GLN A 372 10.28 -3.49 -2.00
N GLY A 373 10.38 -4.81 -1.98
CA GLY A 373 9.34 -5.67 -1.39
C GLY A 373 9.19 -5.44 0.12
N GLN A 374 10.31 -5.21 0.82
CA GLN A 374 10.30 -4.80 2.23
C GLN A 374 9.58 -3.47 2.43
N ARG A 375 9.88 -2.45 1.59
CA ARG A 375 9.19 -1.16 1.61
C ARG A 375 7.67 -1.34 1.56
N VAL A 376 7.18 -2.15 0.61
CA VAL A 376 5.74 -2.39 0.43
C VAL A 376 5.16 -3.13 1.63
N ALA A 377 5.81 -4.20 2.11
CA ALA A 377 5.33 -4.99 3.23
C ALA A 377 5.26 -4.18 4.53
N LEU A 378 6.28 -3.38 4.83
CA LEU A 378 6.32 -2.53 6.03
C LEU A 378 5.31 -1.37 5.94
N GLY A 379 5.17 -0.73 4.78
CA GLY A 379 4.18 0.31 4.56
C GLY A 379 2.76 -0.20 4.75
N GLN A 380 2.44 -1.37 4.21
CA GLN A 380 1.14 -2.03 4.41
C GLN A 380 0.88 -2.33 5.89
N ARG A 381 1.84 -2.95 6.60
CA ARG A 381 1.74 -3.26 8.04
C ARG A 381 1.55 -2.00 8.88
N SER A 382 2.16 -0.89 8.49
CA SER A 382 2.08 0.38 9.24
C SER A 382 0.71 1.03 9.14
N MET A 383 0.08 1.01 7.97
CA MET A 383 -1.20 1.67 7.71
C MET A 383 -2.42 0.80 8.06
N GLN A 384 -2.33 -0.50 7.87
CA GLN A 384 -3.41 -1.45 8.22
C GLN A 384 -3.31 -1.88 9.68
N VAL A 385 -4.45 -2.04 10.36
CA VAL A 385 -4.52 -2.63 11.71
C VAL A 385 -4.30 -4.14 11.63
N GLN A 386 -4.95 -4.78 10.68
CA GLN A 386 -4.80 -6.20 10.40
C GLN A 386 -4.25 -6.38 8.98
N SER A 387 -3.03 -6.85 8.89
CA SER A 387 -2.40 -7.20 7.62
C SER A 387 -2.37 -8.72 7.43
N ASP A 388 -2.08 -9.15 6.22
CA ASP A 388 -1.88 -10.55 5.87
C ASP A 388 -0.83 -11.21 6.79
N ILE A 389 -1.13 -12.39 7.32
CA ILE A 389 -0.22 -13.14 8.18
C ILE A 389 1.04 -13.60 7.42
N PHE A 390 0.95 -13.81 6.12
CA PHE A 390 2.04 -14.23 5.24
C PHE A 390 2.65 -13.08 4.44
N LEU A 391 2.38 -11.81 4.83
CA LEU A 391 3.01 -10.67 4.20
C LEU A 391 4.51 -10.64 4.54
N GLY A 392 5.36 -10.62 3.52
CA GLY A 392 6.81 -10.56 3.64
C GLY A 392 7.44 -10.16 2.31
N TRP A 393 8.71 -10.45 2.11
CA TRP A 393 9.45 -10.07 0.91
C TRP A 393 10.55 -11.07 0.58
N THR A 394 11.06 -10.99 -0.64
CA THR A 394 12.21 -11.78 -1.09
C THR A 394 12.96 -11.05 -2.21
N SER A 395 14.09 -11.58 -2.61
CA SER A 395 14.78 -11.19 -3.84
C SER A 395 15.03 -12.44 -4.70
N ILE A 396 14.76 -12.31 -6.01
CA ILE A 396 14.99 -13.36 -7.00
C ILE A 396 15.77 -12.73 -8.16
N GLU A 397 16.94 -13.27 -8.47
CA GLU A 397 17.82 -12.79 -9.56
C GLU A 397 18.08 -11.27 -9.49
N GLY A 398 18.35 -10.73 -8.30
CA GLY A 398 18.65 -9.30 -8.10
C GLY A 398 17.45 -8.37 -8.23
N ARG A 399 16.23 -8.89 -8.24
CA ARG A 399 14.98 -8.13 -8.22
C ARG A 399 14.26 -8.36 -6.92
N ASP A 400 13.60 -7.33 -6.44
CA ASP A 400 12.88 -7.33 -5.18
C ASP A 400 11.41 -7.66 -5.37
N TYR A 401 10.87 -8.47 -4.45
CA TYR A 401 9.48 -8.94 -4.52
C TYR A 401 8.80 -8.80 -3.16
N MET A 402 7.59 -8.30 -3.17
CA MET A 402 6.64 -8.47 -2.08
C MET A 402 6.00 -9.84 -2.20
N VAL A 403 5.83 -10.53 -1.05
CA VAL A 403 5.15 -11.83 -0.96
C VAL A 403 3.97 -11.70 -0.02
N ARG A 404 2.81 -12.18 -0.46
CA ARG A 404 1.60 -12.18 0.36
C ARG A 404 0.67 -13.32 -0.03
N GLN A 405 -0.25 -13.66 0.85
CA GLN A 405 -1.39 -14.48 0.48
C GLN A 405 -2.20 -13.75 -0.59
N LEU A 406 -2.48 -14.45 -1.68
CA LEU A 406 -3.49 -13.99 -2.63
C LEU A 406 -4.84 -14.26 -1.97
N ARG A 407 -5.39 -13.23 -1.31
CA ARG A 407 -6.60 -13.38 -0.50
C ARG A 407 -7.79 -13.66 -1.38
N ASP A 408 -8.50 -14.67 -1.03
CA ASP A 408 -9.64 -15.19 -1.75
C ASP A 408 -10.86 -14.30 -1.54
N HIS A 409 -11.09 -13.83 -0.33
CA HIS A 409 -12.14 -12.87 0.01
C HIS A 409 -11.82 -11.42 -0.42
N LYS A 410 -11.24 -11.26 -1.63
CA LYS A 410 -10.88 -9.94 -2.15
C LYS A 410 -11.93 -9.42 -3.12
N ALA A 411 -12.53 -8.28 -2.79
CA ALA A 411 -13.42 -7.54 -3.67
C ALA A 411 -13.12 -6.03 -3.61
N GLY A 412 -13.42 -5.32 -4.69
CA GLY A 412 -13.29 -3.86 -4.80
C GLY A 412 -14.59 -3.22 -5.25
N ILE A 413 -14.64 -1.88 -5.19
CA ILE A 413 -15.76 -1.07 -5.63
C ILE A 413 -15.95 -1.19 -7.15
N GLU A 414 -17.19 -1.14 -7.60
CA GLU A 414 -17.54 -1.04 -9.01
C GLU A 414 -18.02 0.38 -9.35
N ASP A 415 -17.84 0.79 -10.62
CA ASP A 415 -18.22 2.13 -11.06
C ASP A 415 -19.72 2.38 -10.89
N ALA A 416 -20.56 1.34 -10.96
CA ALA A 416 -21.98 1.41 -10.71
C ALA A 416 -22.32 1.84 -9.26
N ASP A 417 -21.47 1.49 -8.29
CA ASP A 417 -21.65 1.87 -6.89
C ASP A 417 -21.25 3.34 -6.63
N LEU A 418 -20.54 3.98 -7.58
CA LEU A 418 -20.04 5.36 -7.51
C LEU A 418 -20.99 6.37 -8.17
N LYS A 419 -22.31 6.13 -8.17
CA LYS A 419 -23.30 7.03 -8.77
C LYS A 419 -24.13 7.72 -7.72
N GLY A 420 -24.33 9.05 -7.87
CA GLY A 420 -25.19 9.86 -7.01
C GLY A 420 -24.79 9.77 -5.52
N ALA A 421 -25.73 9.38 -4.67
CA ALA A 421 -25.50 9.26 -3.23
C ALA A 421 -24.40 8.24 -2.88
N GLY A 422 -24.23 7.20 -3.70
CA GLY A 422 -23.18 6.18 -3.50
C GLY A 422 -21.78 6.77 -3.58
N LEU A 423 -21.53 7.70 -4.51
CA LEU A 423 -20.24 8.39 -4.61
C LEU A 423 -19.94 9.19 -3.34
N VAL A 424 -20.90 9.93 -2.81
CA VAL A 424 -20.74 10.74 -1.58
C VAL A 424 -20.46 9.85 -0.38
N GLN A 425 -21.26 8.79 -0.20
CA GLN A 425 -21.08 7.85 0.89
C GLN A 425 -19.70 7.16 0.84
N TYR A 426 -19.31 6.73 -0.35
CA TYR A 426 -17.99 6.10 -0.54
C TYR A 426 -16.83 7.08 -0.29
N SER A 427 -16.99 8.33 -0.67
CA SER A 427 -16.02 9.39 -0.40
C SER A 427 -15.77 9.59 1.09
N GLN A 428 -16.81 9.53 1.92
CA GLN A 428 -16.70 9.61 3.38
C GLN A 428 -15.87 8.42 3.94
N VAL A 429 -16.11 7.22 3.40
CA VAL A 429 -15.34 6.02 3.75
C VAL A 429 -13.85 6.22 3.42
N CYS A 430 -13.55 6.67 2.19
CA CYS A 430 -12.18 6.96 1.76
C CYS A 430 -11.49 7.95 2.70
N GLY A 431 -12.21 9.00 3.13
CA GLY A 431 -11.68 10.03 4.03
C GLY A 431 -11.27 9.47 5.39
N GLU A 432 -12.12 8.68 6.03
CA GLU A 432 -11.80 8.10 7.34
C GLU A 432 -10.70 7.05 7.27
N LEU A 433 -10.72 6.15 6.28
CA LEU A 433 -9.70 5.12 6.13
C LEU A 433 -8.32 5.71 5.86
N LEU A 434 -8.25 6.75 5.01
CA LEU A 434 -7.00 7.44 4.76
C LEU A 434 -6.49 8.19 6.00
N ALA A 435 -7.40 8.87 6.72
CA ALA A 435 -7.07 9.53 7.99
C ALA A 435 -6.56 8.53 9.04
N LYS A 436 -7.16 7.34 9.14
CA LYS A 436 -6.71 6.26 10.02
C LYS A 436 -5.27 5.84 9.68
N GLY A 437 -4.98 5.58 8.41
CA GLY A 437 -3.63 5.21 7.96
C GLY A 437 -2.59 6.28 8.31
N HIS A 438 -2.90 7.55 8.04
CA HIS A 438 -2.01 8.67 8.35
C HIS A 438 -1.87 8.90 9.85
N ALA A 439 -2.95 8.80 10.64
CA ALA A 439 -2.89 8.98 12.10
C ALA A 439 -2.03 7.92 12.79
N ARG A 440 -1.98 6.69 12.24
CA ARG A 440 -1.13 5.60 12.76
C ARG A 440 0.36 5.78 12.48
N THR A 441 0.70 6.58 11.49
CA THR A 441 2.06 6.64 10.93
C THR A 441 2.67 8.04 10.94
N SER A 442 1.95 9.03 11.48
CA SER A 442 2.34 10.43 11.53
C SER A 442 1.96 11.05 12.88
N ASP A 443 2.06 12.36 12.97
CA ASP A 443 1.59 13.15 14.10
C ASP A 443 0.12 13.59 13.90
N PRO A 444 -0.87 12.88 14.45
CA PRO A 444 -2.28 13.24 14.28
C PRO A 444 -2.62 14.58 14.93
N TYR A 445 -1.86 15.02 15.95
CA TYR A 445 -2.08 16.32 16.60
C TYR A 445 -1.64 17.46 15.67
N ALA A 446 -0.46 17.36 15.05
CA ALA A 446 0.03 18.35 14.10
C ALA A 446 -0.90 18.46 12.88
N ILE A 447 -1.32 17.33 12.29
CA ILE A 447 -2.26 17.31 11.17
C ILE A 447 -3.60 17.93 11.60
N ALA A 448 -4.16 17.54 12.75
CA ALA A 448 -5.42 18.10 13.26
C ALA A 448 -5.29 19.60 13.55
N GLY A 449 -4.15 20.03 14.10
CA GLY A 449 -3.81 21.44 14.30
C GLY A 449 -3.80 22.22 12.99
N TYR A 450 -3.16 21.71 11.94
CA TYR A 450 -3.16 22.34 10.61
C TYR A 450 -4.56 22.39 9.99
N LEU A 451 -5.30 21.30 10.01
CA LEU A 451 -6.66 21.24 9.46
C LEU A 451 -7.62 22.20 10.17
N GLY A 452 -7.64 22.18 11.51
CA GLY A 452 -8.54 23.00 12.33
C GLY A 452 -10.01 22.62 12.18
N ASN A 453 -10.89 23.58 12.52
CA ASN A 453 -12.34 23.33 12.63
C ASN A 453 -13.14 23.76 11.40
N SER A 454 -12.59 24.69 10.58
CA SER A 454 -13.31 25.23 9.43
C SER A 454 -13.06 24.42 8.15
N ASP A 455 -13.94 24.55 7.19
CA ASP A 455 -13.94 23.92 5.88
C ASP A 455 -12.95 24.55 4.86
N LYS A 456 -12.05 25.46 5.31
CA LYS A 456 -11.09 26.13 4.42
C LYS A 456 -10.19 25.17 3.66
N PHE A 457 -9.70 24.13 4.33
CA PHE A 457 -8.90 23.08 3.69
C PHE A 457 -9.76 22.22 2.77
N ASP A 458 -10.99 21.89 3.19
CA ASP A 458 -11.91 21.05 2.42
C ASP A 458 -12.23 21.71 1.07
N LYS A 459 -12.54 23.00 1.08
CA LYS A 459 -12.79 23.81 -0.14
C LYS A 459 -11.53 23.93 -1.03
N ALA A 460 -10.37 24.07 -0.42
CA ALA A 460 -9.11 24.17 -1.16
C ALA A 460 -8.81 22.86 -1.91
N ILE A 461 -8.91 21.71 -1.26
CA ILE A 461 -8.69 20.41 -1.88
C ILE A 461 -9.76 20.10 -2.94
N ALA A 462 -11.03 20.47 -2.69
CA ALA A 462 -12.07 20.30 -3.71
C ALA A 462 -11.80 21.16 -4.96
N GLY A 463 -11.29 22.37 -4.80
CA GLY A 463 -10.83 23.20 -5.93
C GLY A 463 -9.66 22.58 -6.68
N PHE A 464 -8.64 22.15 -5.95
CA PHE A 464 -7.49 21.44 -6.52
C PHE A 464 -7.91 20.19 -7.31
N SER A 465 -8.79 19.37 -6.74
CA SER A 465 -9.16 18.09 -7.33
C SER A 465 -9.84 18.22 -8.69
N ILE A 466 -10.70 19.24 -8.86
CA ILE A 466 -11.35 19.52 -10.14
C ILE A 466 -10.30 20.00 -11.17
N ALA A 467 -9.49 20.98 -10.79
CA ALA A 467 -8.45 21.53 -11.68
C ALA A 467 -7.42 20.45 -12.09
N TYR A 468 -7.03 19.56 -11.16
CA TYR A 468 -6.11 18.48 -11.47
C TYR A 468 -6.76 17.35 -12.29
N ALA A 469 -8.03 17.04 -12.08
CA ALA A 469 -8.77 16.11 -12.92
C ALA A 469 -8.88 16.60 -14.37
N ASP A 470 -9.07 17.93 -14.56
CA ASP A 470 -9.04 18.55 -15.89
C ASP A 470 -7.66 18.45 -16.55
N GLN A 471 -6.58 18.64 -15.78
CA GLN A 471 -5.22 18.43 -16.27
C GLN A 471 -4.97 16.97 -16.66
N SER A 472 -5.38 16.03 -15.81
CA SER A 472 -5.24 14.60 -16.10
C SER A 472 -6.02 14.19 -17.35
N THR A 473 -7.17 14.80 -17.60
CA THR A 473 -7.95 14.60 -18.83
C THR A 473 -7.22 15.14 -20.07
N LYS A 474 -6.59 16.32 -19.97
CA LYS A 474 -5.74 16.86 -21.05
C LYS A 474 -4.54 15.96 -21.35
N ASP A 475 -3.88 15.43 -20.30
CA ASP A 475 -2.76 14.49 -20.47
C ASP A 475 -3.23 13.18 -21.11
N PHE A 476 -4.40 12.67 -20.74
CA PHE A 476 -5.04 11.51 -21.35
C PHE A 476 -5.33 11.73 -22.84
N GLU A 477 -5.86 12.87 -23.24
CA GLU A 477 -6.10 13.21 -24.64
C GLU A 477 -4.80 13.26 -25.46
N GLN A 478 -3.72 13.79 -24.88
CA GLN A 478 -2.41 13.78 -25.51
C GLN A 478 -1.84 12.36 -25.60
N TYR A 479 -2.07 11.53 -24.58
CA TYR A 479 -1.67 10.13 -24.55
C TYR A 479 -2.37 9.32 -25.64
N THR A 480 -3.67 9.48 -25.78
CA THR A 480 -4.47 8.79 -26.83
C THR A 480 -4.07 9.26 -28.23
N ARG A 481 -3.79 10.56 -28.42
CA ARG A 481 -3.22 11.08 -29.68
C ARG A 481 -1.84 10.47 -29.98
N ALA A 482 -1.00 10.25 -28.96
CA ALA A 482 0.29 9.59 -29.15
C ALA A 482 0.17 8.13 -29.59
N ILE A 483 -0.85 7.42 -29.09
CA ILE A 483 -1.18 6.06 -29.54
C ILE A 483 -1.67 6.08 -31.00
N GLN A 484 -2.60 6.97 -31.35
CA GLN A 484 -3.13 7.11 -32.71
C GLN A 484 -2.03 7.44 -33.72
N ALA A 485 -1.05 8.26 -33.32
CA ALA A 485 0.12 8.61 -34.13
C ALA A 485 1.21 7.50 -34.15
N GLY A 486 0.96 6.33 -33.57
CA GLY A 486 1.90 5.21 -33.53
C GLY A 486 3.13 5.43 -32.63
N ARG A 487 3.20 6.50 -31.86
CA ARG A 487 4.32 6.79 -30.93
C ARG A 487 4.30 5.90 -29.69
N ILE A 488 3.14 5.37 -29.35
CA ILE A 488 2.91 4.38 -28.27
C ILE A 488 2.14 3.21 -28.85
N ARG A 489 2.66 2.00 -28.64
CA ARG A 489 1.99 0.77 -29.07
C ARG A 489 0.97 0.35 -28.04
N ALA A 490 -0.31 0.23 -28.38
CA ALA A 490 -1.38 -0.29 -27.53
C ALA A 490 -1.94 -1.59 -28.11
N ALA A 491 -2.29 -2.53 -27.22
CA ALA A 491 -2.95 -3.77 -27.61
C ALA A 491 -4.44 -3.53 -27.93
N LYS A 492 -5.01 -4.32 -28.85
CA LYS A 492 -6.47 -4.40 -29.00
C LYS A 492 -7.00 -5.23 -27.81
N LEU A 493 -7.66 -4.59 -26.84
CA LEU A 493 -8.33 -5.31 -25.76
C LEU A 493 -9.65 -5.88 -26.28
N ALA A 494 -9.91 -7.15 -25.97
CA ALA A 494 -11.25 -7.69 -26.13
C ALA A 494 -12.21 -6.97 -25.18
N PRO A 495 -13.46 -6.72 -25.57
CA PRO A 495 -14.45 -6.16 -24.65
C PRO A 495 -14.58 -7.07 -23.42
N PRO A 496 -14.83 -6.48 -22.22
CA PRO A 496 -15.00 -7.26 -21.01
C PRO A 496 -16.10 -8.30 -21.24
N LYS A 497 -15.82 -9.56 -20.89
CA LYS A 497 -16.83 -10.63 -20.94
C LYS A 497 -17.99 -10.19 -20.02
N PRO A 498 -19.25 -10.22 -20.51
CA PRO A 498 -20.38 -9.91 -19.68
C PRO A 498 -20.37 -10.82 -18.44
N ALA A 499 -20.58 -10.25 -17.27
CA ALA A 499 -20.68 -11.01 -16.04
C ALA A 499 -21.69 -12.16 -16.26
N LYS A 500 -21.27 -13.40 -16.04
CA LYS A 500 -22.18 -14.55 -16.12
C LYS A 500 -23.29 -14.30 -15.11
N SER A 501 -24.50 -14.00 -15.61
CA SER A 501 -25.68 -13.91 -14.76
C SER A 501 -25.82 -15.25 -14.04
N SER A 502 -25.68 -15.23 -12.71
CA SER A 502 -26.01 -16.38 -11.90
C SER A 502 -27.53 -16.61 -12.04
N LYS A 503 -27.92 -17.54 -12.89
CA LYS A 503 -29.28 -18.07 -12.87
C LYS A 503 -29.46 -18.67 -11.48
N MET A 504 -30.15 -17.97 -10.61
CA MET A 504 -30.69 -18.54 -9.38
C MET A 504 -31.53 -19.76 -9.79
N LYS A 505 -30.98 -20.95 -9.57
CA LYS A 505 -31.84 -22.14 -9.48
C LYS A 505 -32.73 -21.92 -8.28
N ARG A 506 -33.99 -21.56 -8.51
CA ARG A 506 -35.06 -21.72 -7.52
C ARG A 506 -35.08 -23.22 -7.17
N ALA A 507 -34.69 -23.55 -5.97
CA ALA A 507 -35.02 -24.85 -5.38
C ALA A 507 -36.51 -24.85 -5.15
N ALA A 508 -37.20 -25.80 -5.78
CA ALA A 508 -38.55 -26.19 -5.46
C ALA A 508 -38.55 -27.04 -4.18
#